data_2672d726e003160c3ee052e7d6464756
#
_entry.id   2672d726e003160c3ee052e7d6464756
#
_cell.length_a   1.000
_cell.length_b   1.000
_cell.length_c   1.000
_cell.angle_alpha   90.00
_cell.angle_beta   90.00
_cell.angle_gamma   90.00
#
_symmetry.space_group_name_H-M   'P 1'
#
loop_
_entity.id
_entity.type
_entity.pdbx_description
1 polymer ?
#
loop_
_entity_poly.entity_id
_entity_poly.type
_entity_poly.pdbx_seq_one_letter_code
_entity_poly.pdbx_strand_id
1 'polypeptide(L)'
;MILFPAVDLKNGQCVRLEQGDMARATVFNLDPAAQARAFAEQGFEYLHVVDLDGAFAGKPMNALAVEAMLKAVTVPVQLGGGIRDLKTVEAWLDKGIARVIIGTAAVRDPDLVKSAAKKFPGRVAVGLDARDGKVAVEGWAETSQVTALEIAQRFEDAGVAAIIFTDIARDGLLKGLNLDATIELAERISIPVKIGRASCRERV
;
A
#
# COMPACT_ATOMS: atom_id res chain seq x y z
N MET A 1 -2.66 18.47 -5.24
CA MET A 1 -1.97 17.25 -4.69
C MET A 1 -3.00 16.49 -3.88
N ILE A 2 -3.10 15.18 -4.03
CA ILE A 2 -4.04 14.34 -3.26
C ILE A 2 -3.25 13.63 -2.17
N LEU A 3 -3.68 13.79 -0.91
CA LEU A 3 -3.06 13.15 0.25
C LEU A 3 -3.86 11.92 0.69
N PHE A 4 -3.15 10.85 1.02
CA PHE A 4 -3.71 9.62 1.57
C PHE A 4 -3.07 9.37 2.92
N PRO A 5 -3.65 9.78 4.04
CA PRO A 5 -3.11 9.42 5.34
C PRO A 5 -3.06 7.90 5.45
N ALA A 6 -1.92 7.41 5.97
CA ALA A 6 -1.67 5.97 6.04
C ALA A 6 -1.92 5.44 7.44
N VAL A 7 -2.55 4.27 7.52
CA VAL A 7 -2.75 3.48 8.73
C VAL A 7 -2.13 2.11 8.52
N ASP A 8 -1.07 1.83 9.24
CA ASP A 8 -0.47 0.50 9.31
C ASP A 8 -1.12 -0.28 10.44
N LEU A 9 -1.62 -1.48 10.14
CA LEU A 9 -2.28 -2.37 11.09
C LEU A 9 -1.36 -3.52 11.50
N LYS A 10 -1.19 -3.69 12.81
CA LYS A 10 -0.52 -4.84 13.42
C LYS A 10 -1.27 -5.27 14.68
N ASN A 11 -1.63 -6.56 14.78
CA ASN A 11 -2.40 -7.10 15.89
C ASN A 11 -3.68 -6.30 16.19
N GLY A 12 -4.37 -5.82 15.15
CA GLY A 12 -5.60 -5.03 15.28
C GLY A 12 -5.40 -3.58 15.70
N GLN A 13 -4.17 -3.07 15.81
CA GLN A 13 -3.83 -1.74 16.27
C GLN A 13 -3.17 -0.90 15.18
N CYS A 14 -3.26 0.43 15.28
CA CYS A 14 -2.53 1.36 14.42
C CYS A 14 -1.09 1.49 14.90
N VAL A 15 -0.14 1.15 14.06
CA VAL A 15 1.27 1.18 14.39
C VAL A 15 2.09 1.98 13.36
N ARG A 16 3.34 2.25 13.72
CA ARG A 16 4.38 2.68 12.81
C ARG A 16 5.61 1.81 13.03
N LEU A 17 6.16 1.31 11.94
CA LEU A 17 7.42 0.59 11.95
C LEU A 17 8.58 1.52 11.64
N GLU A 18 9.75 1.21 12.16
CA GLU A 18 11.02 1.82 11.77
C GLU A 18 11.65 0.95 10.68
N GLN A 19 11.77 1.46 9.46
CA GLN A 19 12.28 0.74 8.28
C GLN A 19 11.65 -0.65 8.05
N GLY A 20 10.38 -0.81 8.40
CA GLY A 20 9.65 -2.07 8.25
C GLY A 20 9.94 -3.13 9.31
N ASP A 21 10.75 -2.83 10.34
CA ASP A 21 11.08 -3.79 11.40
C ASP A 21 9.89 -4.02 12.33
N MET A 22 9.31 -5.22 12.26
CA MET A 22 8.16 -5.61 13.08
C MET A 22 8.46 -5.60 14.60
N ALA A 23 9.71 -5.75 15.01
CA ALA A 23 10.11 -5.68 16.42
C ALA A 23 10.16 -4.23 16.92
N ARG A 24 10.30 -3.25 16.02
CA ARG A 24 10.36 -1.81 16.33
C ARG A 24 9.07 -1.10 15.96
N ALA A 25 7.95 -1.67 16.39
CA ALA A 25 6.63 -1.08 16.20
C ALA A 25 6.28 -0.13 17.35
N THR A 26 5.89 1.10 17.01
CA THR A 26 5.27 2.04 17.94
C THR A 26 3.77 2.03 17.73
N VAL A 27 2.99 1.80 18.78
CA VAL A 27 1.52 1.87 18.74
C VAL A 27 1.09 3.33 18.88
N PHE A 28 0.32 3.82 17.91
CA PHE A 28 -0.21 5.20 17.91
C PHE A 28 -1.68 5.26 18.34
N ASN A 29 -2.46 4.23 17.98
CA ASN A 29 -3.86 4.17 18.37
C ASN A 29 -4.29 2.69 18.51
N LEU A 30 -5.04 2.42 19.58
CA LEU A 30 -5.59 1.08 19.84
C LEU A 30 -6.89 0.82 19.05
N ASP A 31 -7.54 1.88 18.57
CA ASP A 31 -8.79 1.84 17.82
C ASP A 31 -8.59 2.34 16.38
N PRO A 32 -8.41 1.45 15.40
CA PRO A 32 -8.28 1.82 13.99
C PRO A 32 -9.49 2.56 13.42
N ALA A 33 -10.70 2.25 13.89
CA ALA A 33 -11.91 2.92 13.44
C ALA A 33 -11.95 4.39 13.91
N ALA A 34 -11.53 4.65 15.16
CA ALA A 34 -11.39 6.02 15.66
C ALA A 34 -10.30 6.79 14.89
N GLN A 35 -9.18 6.14 14.56
CA GLN A 35 -8.13 6.76 13.76
C GLN A 35 -8.62 7.13 12.35
N ALA A 36 -9.38 6.24 11.71
CA ALA A 36 -9.96 6.51 10.40
C ALA A 36 -10.94 7.70 10.43
N ARG A 37 -11.83 7.76 11.46
CA ARG A 37 -12.73 8.92 11.66
C ARG A 37 -11.97 10.21 11.83
N ALA A 38 -10.93 10.21 12.67
CA ALA A 38 -10.14 11.40 12.92
C ALA A 38 -9.50 11.97 11.64
N PHE A 39 -9.04 11.11 10.72
CA PHE A 39 -8.54 11.56 9.42
C PHE A 39 -9.66 12.09 8.52
N ALA A 40 -10.82 11.44 8.47
CA ALA A 40 -11.96 11.93 7.69
C ALA A 40 -12.47 13.27 8.20
N GLU A 41 -12.54 13.48 9.53
CA GLU A 41 -12.92 14.74 10.18
C GLU A 41 -11.92 15.88 9.92
N GLN A 42 -10.64 15.56 9.70
CA GLN A 42 -9.62 16.51 9.26
C GLN A 42 -9.73 16.89 7.78
N GLY A 43 -10.68 16.33 7.04
CA GLY A 43 -10.94 16.66 5.65
C GLY A 43 -10.12 15.86 4.64
N PHE A 44 -9.48 14.77 5.04
CA PHE A 44 -8.84 13.88 4.07
C PHE A 44 -9.88 13.11 3.26
N GLU A 45 -9.71 13.13 1.94
CA GLU A 45 -10.65 12.55 0.99
C GLU A 45 -10.42 11.05 0.73
N TYR A 46 -9.31 10.50 1.17
CA TYR A 46 -8.90 9.10 0.96
C TYR A 46 -8.15 8.57 2.16
N LEU A 47 -8.18 7.24 2.35
CA LEU A 47 -7.35 6.54 3.33
C LEU A 47 -6.50 5.45 2.65
N HIS A 48 -5.28 5.28 3.14
CA HIS A 48 -4.39 4.17 2.77
C HIS A 48 -4.18 3.26 3.98
N VAL A 49 -4.53 1.99 3.85
CA VAL A 49 -4.43 1.01 4.94
C VAL A 49 -3.51 -0.12 4.54
N VAL A 50 -2.63 -0.55 5.43
CA VAL A 50 -1.74 -1.70 5.22
C VAL A 50 -1.94 -2.70 6.36
N ASP A 51 -2.34 -3.92 6.01
CA ASP A 51 -2.33 -5.07 6.91
C ASP A 51 -0.90 -5.63 6.96
N LEU A 52 -0.11 -5.18 7.95
CA LEU A 52 1.29 -5.60 8.10
C LEU A 52 1.41 -7.09 8.40
N ASP A 53 0.58 -7.60 9.33
CA ASP A 53 0.59 -9.03 9.64
C ASP A 53 0.20 -9.85 8.41
N GLY A 54 -0.75 -9.34 7.62
CA GLY A 54 -1.15 -9.96 6.36
C GLY A 54 -0.05 -9.95 5.31
N ALA A 55 0.75 -8.89 5.22
CA ALA A 55 1.88 -8.82 4.29
C ALA A 55 2.89 -9.95 4.53
N PHE A 56 3.18 -10.28 5.79
CA PHE A 56 4.05 -11.40 6.19
C PHE A 56 3.35 -12.75 6.04
N ALA A 57 2.10 -12.88 6.51
CA ALA A 57 1.36 -14.14 6.49
C ALA A 57 0.88 -14.55 5.08
N GLY A 58 0.87 -13.63 4.12
CA GLY A 58 0.38 -13.88 2.76
C GLY A 58 -1.13 -14.02 2.64
N LYS A 59 -1.87 -13.63 3.66
CA LYS A 59 -3.34 -13.63 3.73
C LYS A 59 -3.81 -12.52 4.68
N PRO A 60 -5.08 -12.05 4.57
CA PRO A 60 -5.62 -11.06 5.50
C PRO A 60 -5.56 -11.52 6.95
N MET A 61 -4.99 -10.70 7.84
CA MET A 61 -4.86 -10.98 9.27
C MET A 61 -5.63 -9.97 10.13
N ASN A 62 -5.75 -8.72 9.70
CA ASN A 62 -6.43 -7.63 10.42
C ASN A 62 -7.83 -7.32 9.85
N ALA A 63 -8.53 -8.33 9.31
CA ALA A 63 -9.80 -8.13 8.62
C ALA A 63 -10.86 -7.42 9.48
N LEU A 64 -10.99 -7.75 10.76
CA LEU A 64 -11.95 -7.11 11.66
C LEU A 64 -11.66 -5.61 11.86
N ALA A 65 -10.38 -5.24 11.97
CA ALA A 65 -9.97 -3.84 12.09
C ALA A 65 -10.30 -3.06 10.81
N VAL A 66 -10.00 -3.63 9.63
CA VAL A 66 -10.33 -3.02 8.33
C VAL A 66 -11.83 -2.85 8.17
N GLU A 67 -12.64 -3.87 8.50
CA GLU A 67 -14.10 -3.78 8.44
C GLU A 67 -14.67 -2.72 9.40
N ALA A 68 -14.09 -2.58 10.59
CA ALA A 68 -14.48 -1.53 11.53
C ALA A 68 -14.15 -0.13 10.98
N MET A 69 -13.00 0.04 10.32
CA MET A 69 -12.64 1.29 9.64
C MET A 69 -13.62 1.62 8.51
N LEU A 70 -13.96 0.65 7.66
CA LEU A 70 -14.92 0.83 6.55
C LEU A 70 -16.31 1.27 7.04
N LYS A 71 -16.74 0.76 8.19
CA LYS A 71 -18.02 1.18 8.81
C LYS A 71 -17.96 2.58 9.43
N ALA A 72 -16.76 3.04 9.78
CA ALA A 72 -16.53 4.30 10.50
C ALA A 72 -16.41 5.52 9.58
N VAL A 73 -16.13 5.32 8.28
CA VAL A 73 -15.88 6.41 7.33
C VAL A 73 -16.63 6.18 6.01
N THR A 74 -16.88 7.29 5.29
CA THR A 74 -17.44 7.25 3.93
C THR A 74 -16.40 7.54 2.85
N VAL A 75 -15.20 7.98 3.23
CA VAL A 75 -14.11 8.25 2.29
C VAL A 75 -13.57 6.94 1.71
N PRO A 76 -13.16 6.92 0.44
CA PRO A 76 -12.59 5.73 -0.19
C PRO A 76 -11.34 5.24 0.52
N VAL A 77 -11.30 3.93 0.82
CA VAL A 77 -10.16 3.26 1.45
C VAL A 77 -9.45 2.39 0.44
N GLN A 78 -8.14 2.53 0.33
CA GLN A 78 -7.29 1.56 -0.38
C GLN A 78 -6.53 0.69 0.62
N LEU A 79 -6.45 -0.62 0.32
CA LEU A 79 -5.90 -1.62 1.23
C LEU A 79 -4.81 -2.44 0.57
N GLY A 80 -3.66 -2.56 1.24
CA GLY A 80 -2.59 -3.51 0.93
C GLY A 80 -2.31 -4.47 2.09
N GLY A 81 -1.50 -5.49 1.81
CA GLY A 81 -1.12 -6.52 2.80
C GLY A 81 -1.91 -7.83 2.66
N GLY A 82 -1.20 -8.92 2.39
CA GLY A 82 -1.78 -10.27 2.33
C GLY A 82 -2.68 -10.59 1.14
N ILE A 83 -2.69 -9.77 0.09
CA ILE A 83 -3.51 -9.98 -1.12
C ILE A 83 -2.68 -10.74 -2.16
N ARG A 84 -2.90 -12.04 -2.27
CA ARG A 84 -2.10 -12.94 -3.13
C ARG A 84 -2.92 -13.81 -4.09
N ASP A 85 -4.24 -13.63 -4.14
CA ASP A 85 -5.15 -14.34 -5.05
C ASP A 85 -6.38 -13.51 -5.41
N LEU A 86 -7.04 -13.88 -6.52
CA LEU A 86 -8.20 -13.16 -7.05
C LEU A 86 -9.39 -13.20 -6.09
N LYS A 87 -9.57 -14.29 -5.34
CA LYS A 87 -10.66 -14.45 -4.37
C LYS A 87 -10.52 -13.43 -3.23
N THR A 88 -9.30 -13.21 -2.75
CA THR A 88 -9.01 -12.18 -1.73
C THR A 88 -9.26 -10.78 -2.28
N VAL A 89 -8.89 -10.51 -3.55
CA VAL A 89 -9.23 -9.24 -4.23
C VAL A 89 -10.72 -9.02 -4.23
N GLU A 90 -11.51 -9.99 -4.73
CA GLU A 90 -12.98 -9.92 -4.79
C GLU A 90 -13.57 -9.67 -3.39
N ALA A 91 -13.18 -10.49 -2.42
CA ALA A 91 -13.71 -10.39 -1.06
C ALA A 91 -13.50 -9.00 -0.43
N TRP A 92 -12.37 -8.35 -0.66
CA TRP A 92 -12.14 -7.00 -0.16
C TRP A 92 -12.94 -5.94 -0.91
N LEU A 93 -13.04 -6.07 -2.24
CA LEU A 93 -13.83 -5.14 -3.06
C LEU A 93 -15.33 -5.22 -2.73
N ASP A 94 -15.85 -6.42 -2.46
CA ASP A 94 -17.24 -6.66 -2.04
C ASP A 94 -17.51 -6.10 -0.64
N LYS A 95 -16.53 -6.09 0.24
CA LYS A 95 -16.63 -5.47 1.58
C LYS A 95 -16.59 -3.94 1.56
N GLY A 96 -16.34 -3.32 0.41
CA GLY A 96 -16.34 -1.86 0.26
C GLY A 96 -14.96 -1.21 0.17
N ILE A 97 -13.87 -1.98 0.12
CA ILE A 97 -12.56 -1.43 -0.23
C ILE A 97 -12.63 -0.81 -1.62
N ALA A 98 -12.26 0.47 -1.74
CA ALA A 98 -12.33 1.18 -3.01
C ALA A 98 -11.24 0.70 -3.98
N ARG A 99 -10.05 0.37 -3.48
CA ARG A 99 -8.91 -0.10 -4.27
C ARG A 99 -8.06 -1.07 -3.46
N VAL A 100 -7.70 -2.20 -4.06
CA VAL A 100 -6.71 -3.13 -3.50
C VAL A 100 -5.31 -2.83 -4.01
N ILE A 101 -4.30 -3.10 -3.18
CA ILE A 101 -2.88 -2.90 -3.51
C ILE A 101 -2.21 -4.26 -3.47
N ILE A 102 -1.66 -4.69 -4.60
CA ILE A 102 -0.97 -5.96 -4.75
C ILE A 102 0.54 -5.68 -4.78
N GLY A 103 1.28 -6.19 -3.80
CA GLY A 103 2.74 -6.04 -3.70
C GLY A 103 3.46 -7.31 -4.15
N THR A 104 3.76 -8.22 -3.25
CA THR A 104 4.53 -9.46 -3.49
C THR A 104 4.04 -10.24 -4.71
N ALA A 105 2.73 -10.38 -4.89
CA ALA A 105 2.16 -11.09 -6.03
C ALA A 105 2.42 -10.38 -7.37
N ALA A 106 2.60 -9.06 -7.39
CA ALA A 106 2.97 -8.35 -8.63
C ALA A 106 4.35 -8.77 -9.17
N VAL A 107 5.24 -9.21 -8.28
CA VAL A 107 6.56 -9.74 -8.67
C VAL A 107 6.49 -11.23 -9.01
N ARG A 108 5.79 -12.02 -8.19
CA ARG A 108 5.78 -13.50 -8.27
C ARG A 108 4.76 -14.05 -9.24
N ASP A 109 3.61 -13.39 -9.39
CA ASP A 109 2.49 -13.78 -10.28
C ASP A 109 1.88 -12.53 -10.95
N PRO A 110 2.55 -11.96 -11.97
CA PRO A 110 2.03 -10.80 -12.69
C PRO A 110 0.67 -11.03 -13.36
N ASP A 111 0.33 -12.26 -13.71
CA ASP A 111 -0.92 -12.59 -14.38
C ASP A 111 -2.13 -12.47 -13.44
N LEU A 112 -1.94 -12.69 -12.14
CA LEU A 112 -2.94 -12.36 -11.14
C LEU A 112 -3.31 -10.87 -11.19
N VAL A 113 -2.30 -9.97 -11.24
CA VAL A 113 -2.54 -8.52 -11.27
C VAL A 113 -3.29 -8.11 -12.54
N LYS A 114 -2.85 -8.63 -13.70
CA LYS A 114 -3.51 -8.37 -15.00
C LYS A 114 -4.96 -8.85 -15.00
N SER A 115 -5.21 -10.05 -14.49
CA SER A 115 -6.55 -10.62 -14.38
C SER A 115 -7.44 -9.81 -13.44
N ALA A 116 -6.91 -9.40 -12.29
CA ALA A 116 -7.61 -8.58 -11.32
C ALA A 116 -7.92 -7.18 -11.88
N ALA A 117 -6.95 -6.51 -12.52
CA ALA A 117 -7.14 -5.20 -13.11
C ALA A 117 -8.16 -5.21 -14.26
N LYS A 118 -8.15 -6.26 -15.09
CA LYS A 118 -9.14 -6.46 -16.15
C LYS A 118 -10.54 -6.69 -15.59
N LYS A 119 -10.67 -7.49 -14.51
CA LYS A 119 -11.95 -7.81 -13.88
C LYS A 119 -12.53 -6.64 -13.09
N PHE A 120 -11.66 -5.83 -12.47
CA PHE A 120 -12.02 -4.70 -11.61
C PHE A 120 -11.33 -3.39 -12.07
N PRO A 121 -11.73 -2.82 -13.21
CA PRO A 121 -11.10 -1.62 -13.75
C PRO A 121 -11.04 -0.47 -12.75
N GLY A 122 -9.87 0.17 -12.62
CA GLY A 122 -9.64 1.30 -11.72
C GLY A 122 -9.54 0.93 -10.23
N ARG A 123 -9.71 -0.34 -9.86
CA ARG A 123 -9.74 -0.78 -8.46
C ARG A 123 -8.53 -1.61 -8.02
N VAL A 124 -7.53 -1.75 -8.88
CA VAL A 124 -6.29 -2.49 -8.58
C VAL A 124 -5.09 -1.57 -8.74
N ALA A 125 -4.29 -1.44 -7.70
CA ALA A 125 -2.99 -0.77 -7.74
C ALA A 125 -1.87 -1.78 -7.44
N VAL A 126 -0.66 -1.45 -7.86
CA VAL A 126 0.54 -2.23 -7.57
C VAL A 126 1.41 -1.47 -6.57
N GLY A 127 1.81 -2.13 -5.50
CA GLY A 127 2.77 -1.63 -4.52
C GLY A 127 4.19 -2.10 -4.87
N LEU A 128 5.11 -1.16 -5.04
CA LEU A 128 6.52 -1.42 -5.32
C LEU A 128 7.36 -0.76 -4.22
N ASP A 129 7.71 -1.56 -3.24
CA ASP A 129 8.61 -1.14 -2.17
C ASP A 129 10.03 -1.54 -2.57
N ALA A 130 10.94 -0.56 -2.69
CA ALA A 130 12.27 -0.79 -3.24
C ALA A 130 13.37 -0.50 -2.21
N ARG A 131 14.42 -1.29 -2.26
CA ARG A 131 15.68 -1.05 -1.58
C ARG A 131 16.78 -1.01 -2.65
N ASP A 132 17.48 0.11 -2.74
CA ASP A 132 18.51 0.33 -3.77
C ASP A 132 18.00 0.06 -5.20
N GLY A 133 16.76 0.50 -5.49
CA GLY A 133 16.08 0.34 -6.78
C GLY A 133 15.51 -1.04 -7.06
N LYS A 134 15.79 -2.06 -6.23
CA LYS A 134 15.25 -3.43 -6.38
C LYS A 134 14.03 -3.66 -5.51
N VAL A 135 13.01 -4.31 -6.06
CA VAL A 135 11.74 -4.52 -5.36
C VAL A 135 11.88 -5.55 -4.24
N ALA A 136 11.43 -5.19 -3.06
CA ALA A 136 11.31 -6.08 -1.92
C ALA A 136 9.93 -6.76 -1.90
N VAL A 137 9.90 -7.98 -1.39
CA VAL A 137 8.71 -8.83 -1.30
C VAL A 137 8.55 -9.39 0.13
N GLU A 138 7.39 -10.01 0.41
CA GLU A 138 7.10 -10.68 1.68
C GLU A 138 7.26 -9.77 2.91
N GLY A 139 6.66 -8.57 2.87
CA GLY A 139 6.78 -7.61 3.97
C GLY A 139 8.20 -7.07 4.13
N TRP A 140 8.96 -6.98 3.02
CA TRP A 140 10.36 -6.52 2.94
C TRP A 140 11.40 -7.52 3.47
N ALA A 141 10.99 -8.76 3.74
CA ALA A 141 11.89 -9.80 4.23
C ALA A 141 12.89 -10.26 3.16
N GLU A 142 12.52 -10.17 1.89
CA GLU A 142 13.35 -10.59 0.75
C GLU A 142 13.43 -9.44 -0.27
N THR A 143 14.62 -9.22 -0.86
CA THR A 143 14.81 -8.29 -1.97
C THR A 143 14.99 -9.09 -3.25
N SER A 144 14.14 -8.83 -4.25
CA SER A 144 14.23 -9.46 -5.57
C SER A 144 15.41 -8.90 -6.36
N GLN A 145 15.71 -9.52 -7.52
CA GLN A 145 16.70 -8.99 -8.45
C GLN A 145 16.10 -8.01 -9.47
N VAL A 146 14.77 -7.83 -9.46
CA VAL A 146 14.03 -7.03 -10.45
C VAL A 146 13.86 -5.60 -9.94
N THR A 147 14.05 -4.64 -10.82
CA THR A 147 13.89 -3.22 -10.49
C THR A 147 12.41 -2.81 -10.44
N ALA A 148 12.12 -1.71 -9.74
CA ALA A 148 10.78 -1.14 -9.70
C ALA A 148 10.27 -0.75 -11.09
N LEU A 149 11.15 -0.23 -11.95
CA LEU A 149 10.82 0.13 -13.32
C LEU A 149 10.43 -1.09 -14.17
N GLU A 150 11.23 -2.16 -14.12
CA GLU A 150 10.93 -3.40 -14.86
C GLU A 150 9.58 -4.00 -14.45
N ILE A 151 9.24 -3.98 -13.15
CA ILE A 151 7.93 -4.46 -12.70
C ILE A 151 6.81 -3.52 -13.16
N ALA A 152 6.97 -2.21 -13.02
CA ALA A 152 5.96 -1.24 -13.43
C ALA A 152 5.64 -1.35 -14.92
N GLN A 153 6.66 -1.49 -15.77
CA GLN A 153 6.51 -1.65 -17.22
C GLN A 153 5.72 -2.91 -17.62
N ARG A 154 5.74 -3.98 -16.80
CA ARG A 154 4.92 -5.19 -17.08
C ARG A 154 3.43 -4.93 -17.03
N PHE A 155 3.01 -3.82 -16.44
CA PHE A 155 1.60 -3.47 -16.21
C PHE A 155 1.11 -2.30 -17.05
N GLU A 156 1.93 -1.73 -17.96
CA GLU A 156 1.58 -0.56 -18.78
C GLU A 156 0.21 -0.70 -19.47
N ASP A 157 -0.07 -1.85 -20.07
CA ASP A 157 -1.31 -2.10 -20.80
C ASP A 157 -2.30 -2.97 -20.02
N ALA A 158 -2.07 -3.18 -18.72
CA ALA A 158 -2.86 -4.09 -17.91
C ALA A 158 -4.09 -3.45 -17.25
N GLY A 159 -4.26 -2.12 -17.34
CA GLY A 159 -5.36 -1.40 -16.68
C GLY A 159 -5.18 -1.22 -15.18
N VAL A 160 -3.94 -1.29 -14.68
CA VAL A 160 -3.59 -0.97 -13.29
C VAL A 160 -3.84 0.51 -13.03
N ALA A 161 -4.52 0.81 -11.92
CA ALA A 161 -4.98 2.17 -11.62
C ALA A 161 -3.86 3.11 -11.14
N ALA A 162 -2.83 2.56 -10.50
CA ALA A 162 -1.67 3.32 -10.03
C ALA A 162 -0.53 2.39 -9.61
N ILE A 163 0.70 2.89 -9.69
CA ILE A 163 1.87 2.33 -9.00
C ILE A 163 2.07 3.12 -7.70
N ILE A 164 2.22 2.42 -6.58
CA ILE A 164 2.57 3.01 -5.28
C ILE A 164 4.03 2.66 -5.02
N PHE A 165 4.91 3.66 -5.14
CA PHE A 165 6.35 3.46 -5.01
C PHE A 165 6.85 3.92 -3.65
N THR A 166 7.52 3.02 -2.90
CA THR A 166 8.13 3.30 -1.59
C THR A 166 9.65 3.08 -1.64
N ASP A 167 10.43 4.05 -1.20
CA ASP A 167 11.84 3.85 -0.88
C ASP A 167 11.96 3.40 0.58
N ILE A 168 12.26 2.11 0.79
CA ILE A 168 12.38 1.49 2.12
C ILE A 168 13.46 2.15 2.96
N ALA A 169 14.55 2.60 2.35
CA ALA A 169 15.67 3.23 3.07
C ALA A 169 15.30 4.56 3.73
N ARG A 170 14.18 5.17 3.33
CA ARG A 170 13.65 6.42 3.89
C ARG A 170 12.40 6.23 4.75
N ASP A 171 11.78 5.04 4.69
CA ASP A 171 10.53 4.79 5.43
C ASP A 171 10.73 4.86 6.94
N GLY A 172 9.85 5.57 7.62
CA GLY A 172 9.87 5.71 9.09
C GLY A 172 10.94 6.64 9.65
N LEU A 173 11.88 7.13 8.84
CA LEU A 173 13.06 7.89 9.33
C LEU A 173 12.92 9.41 9.30
N LEU A 174 11.82 9.95 8.77
CA LEU A 174 11.59 11.40 8.62
C LEU A 174 12.68 12.12 7.80
N LYS A 175 13.27 11.43 6.81
CA LYS A 175 14.34 11.94 5.93
C LYS A 175 13.80 12.57 4.64
N GLY A 176 12.49 12.82 4.55
CA GLY A 176 11.84 13.32 3.34
C GLY A 176 11.63 12.25 2.27
N LEU A 177 11.14 12.70 1.10
CA LEU A 177 10.78 11.85 -0.02
C LEU A 177 12.00 11.54 -0.90
N ASN A 178 12.01 10.38 -1.56
CA ASN A 178 12.91 10.12 -2.67
C ASN A 178 12.27 10.63 -3.97
N LEU A 179 12.34 11.94 -4.18
CA LEU A 179 11.70 12.57 -5.35
C LEU A 179 12.36 12.12 -6.64
N ASP A 180 13.67 12.04 -6.69
CA ASP A 180 14.42 11.70 -7.90
C ASP A 180 14.01 10.32 -8.44
N ALA A 181 14.04 9.28 -7.59
CA ALA A 181 13.64 7.94 -7.99
C ALA A 181 12.13 7.85 -8.35
N THR A 182 11.28 8.65 -7.67
CA THR A 182 9.85 8.68 -7.98
C THR A 182 9.58 9.37 -9.31
N ILE A 183 10.27 10.48 -9.60
CA ILE A 183 10.17 11.21 -10.87
C ILE A 183 10.69 10.34 -12.00
N GLU A 184 11.87 9.73 -11.84
CA GLU A 184 12.44 8.84 -12.84
C GLU A 184 11.47 7.70 -13.22
N LEU A 185 10.81 7.08 -12.22
CA LEU A 185 9.80 6.06 -12.47
C LEU A 185 8.60 6.65 -13.22
N ALA A 186 8.08 7.79 -12.77
CA ALA A 186 6.91 8.43 -13.35
C ALA A 186 7.10 8.92 -14.79
N GLU A 187 8.33 9.31 -15.17
CA GLU A 187 8.66 9.72 -16.53
C GLU A 187 8.79 8.56 -17.52
N ARG A 188 8.98 7.32 -17.01
CA ARG A 188 9.22 6.13 -17.83
C ARG A 188 8.02 5.22 -17.98
N ILE A 189 6.88 5.53 -17.33
CA ILE A 189 5.64 4.76 -17.40
C ILE A 189 4.44 5.69 -17.57
N SER A 190 3.37 5.17 -18.19
CA SER A 190 2.12 5.92 -18.38
C SER A 190 1.17 5.79 -17.18
N ILE A 191 1.37 4.76 -16.33
CA ILE A 191 0.55 4.51 -15.15
C ILE A 191 0.82 5.59 -14.10
N PRO A 192 -0.22 6.20 -13.49
CA PRO A 192 -0.03 7.19 -12.42
C PRO A 192 0.82 6.65 -11.27
N VAL A 193 1.87 7.39 -10.89
CA VAL A 193 2.74 7.03 -9.75
C VAL A 193 2.33 7.82 -8.52
N LYS A 194 2.15 7.10 -7.40
CA LYS A 194 1.92 7.64 -6.07
C LYS A 194 3.15 7.37 -5.20
N ILE A 195 3.62 8.40 -4.50
CA ILE A 195 4.66 8.22 -3.49
C ILE A 195 4.06 7.46 -2.31
N GLY A 196 4.58 6.27 -2.03
CA GLY A 196 4.17 5.43 -0.92
C GLY A 196 4.92 5.79 0.36
N ARG A 197 4.24 5.62 1.50
CA ARG A 197 4.81 5.68 2.87
C ARG A 197 5.78 6.84 3.10
N ALA A 198 5.47 7.97 2.54
CA ALA A 198 6.24 9.18 2.71
C ALA A 198 6.07 9.70 4.13
N SER A 199 7.13 9.69 4.91
CA SER A 199 7.14 10.35 6.20
C SER A 199 7.48 11.82 6.02
N CYS A 200 6.49 12.62 5.65
CA CYS A 200 6.61 14.07 5.65
C CYS A 200 6.45 14.57 7.08
N ARG A 201 7.52 15.08 7.66
CA ARG A 201 7.46 16.00 8.77
C ARG A 201 7.83 17.38 8.24
N GLU A 202 6.97 17.96 7.43
CA GLU A 202 6.99 19.41 7.30
C GLU A 202 5.92 19.96 8.24
N ARG A 203 6.38 20.82 9.12
CA ARG A 203 5.49 21.68 9.89
C ARG A 203 4.80 22.59 8.87
N VAL A 204 3.52 22.49 8.75
CA VAL A 204 2.70 23.58 8.28
C VAL A 204 2.52 24.53 9.43
#